data_f8fbd8a105b5839cdd5fdb9d5686c139
#
_entry.id   f8fbd8a105b5839cdd5fdb9d5686c139
#
_cell.length_a   1.000
_cell.length_b   1.000
_cell.length_c   1.000
_cell.angle_alpha   90.00
_cell.angle_beta   90.00
_cell.angle_gamma   90.00
#
_symmetry.space_group_name_H-M   'P 1'
#
loop_
_entity.id
_entity.type
_entity.pdbx_description
1 polymer ?
#
loop_
_entity_poly.entity_id
_entity_poly.type
_entity_poly.pdbx_seq_one_letter_code
_entity_poly.pdbx_strand_id
1 'polypeptide(L)'
;MATEFINAIDILKAGRPAIFPTDTVYGIGVAVEYASSPKAIYEAKQRDEDKPVAWLVDGIEALDEYGVDVPEKAYHLAGHHWPGALTIVVKASDKVPEAFRGPNGTIGLRMPDNDVALRLIRVVGPIAASSANVSGGEAPCVAKDLDPELVKRVDAVIEDDRQASGTASTVLDCSQDNPVIVRKGELVEDTVFTVPIEFVSHTKRATINAKLWTSTKFGSPDEPGTENPKAVIQIVHGMAEYIDRYDDFARYLVGRGFVVCAEDHVGHGDSANGPEDYGHMPLKGGKNVVVGDVHTLHSMVARAFPGVPYVLYGHSMGSFIARSYIARYGDQLDACVLSGTGNVPANLSKMGNSLARFIASIKGERYRSKLIDNMGAGAYGKKIENARTPLDWLSTDPEVVDAYIADDKCGFMFTVGGYATLLDLTAEVVTPECAERVPKDLPIFLVAGDGDPVGDMGEGVKAAAELLRSAGVQTVDCKIYSGMRHEIHNEKGKEQVYDDIATWIEEHVE
;
A
#
# COMPACT_ATOMS: atom_id res chain seq x y z
N MET A 1 4.65 9.84 -42.93
CA MET A 1 4.06 10.21 -41.61
C MET A 1 2.85 11.16 -41.70
N ALA A 2 2.92 12.42 -42.17
CA ALA A 2 1.75 13.31 -42.18
C ALA A 2 0.61 12.81 -43.07
N THR A 3 0.89 12.32 -44.29
CA THR A 3 -0.10 11.78 -45.23
C THR A 3 -0.73 10.49 -44.71
N GLU A 4 0.06 9.59 -44.13
CA GLU A 4 -0.41 8.34 -43.56
C GLU A 4 -1.29 8.59 -42.33
N PHE A 5 -0.95 9.59 -41.51
CA PHE A 5 -1.74 10.00 -40.35
C PHE A 5 -3.12 10.51 -40.75
N ILE A 6 -3.20 11.37 -41.81
CA ILE A 6 -4.48 11.86 -42.33
C ILE A 6 -5.31 10.71 -42.92
N ASN A 7 -4.67 9.81 -43.69
CA ASN A 7 -5.33 8.63 -44.26
C ASN A 7 -5.88 7.73 -43.12
N ALA A 8 -5.12 7.49 -42.07
CA ALA A 8 -5.59 6.68 -40.93
C ALA A 8 -6.80 7.30 -40.23
N ILE A 9 -6.86 8.64 -40.08
CA ILE A 9 -8.04 9.34 -39.54
C ILE A 9 -9.25 9.11 -40.42
N ASP A 10 -9.11 9.24 -41.74
CA ASP A 10 -10.23 9.04 -42.68
C ASP A 10 -10.74 7.59 -42.67
N ILE A 11 -9.84 6.61 -42.57
CA ILE A 11 -10.18 5.20 -42.48
C ILE A 11 -10.89 4.89 -41.14
N LEU A 12 -10.36 5.39 -40.02
CA LEU A 12 -10.98 5.22 -38.70
C LEU A 12 -12.37 5.88 -38.63
N LYS A 13 -12.55 7.08 -39.21
CA LYS A 13 -13.86 7.76 -39.33
C LYS A 13 -14.82 7.04 -40.27
N ALA A 14 -14.34 6.21 -41.18
CA ALA A 14 -15.16 5.34 -42.00
C ALA A 14 -15.54 4.02 -41.27
N GLY A 15 -15.20 3.86 -39.99
CA GLY A 15 -15.46 2.65 -39.20
C GLY A 15 -14.59 1.44 -39.60
N ARG A 16 -13.50 1.69 -40.35
CA ARG A 16 -12.56 0.65 -40.82
C ARG A 16 -11.29 0.60 -39.98
N PRO A 17 -10.61 -0.56 -39.97
CA PRO A 17 -9.42 -0.74 -39.15
C PRO A 17 -8.18 -0.06 -39.73
N ALA A 18 -7.35 0.53 -38.85
CA ALA A 18 -6.05 1.04 -39.19
C ALA A 18 -4.99 0.40 -38.26
N ILE A 19 -3.74 0.29 -38.76
CA ILE A 19 -2.57 -0.12 -37.96
C ILE A 19 -1.77 1.13 -37.57
N PHE A 20 -1.36 1.20 -36.30
CA PHE A 20 -0.62 2.33 -35.74
C PHE A 20 0.32 1.87 -34.62
N PRO A 21 1.40 2.65 -34.35
CA PRO A 21 2.33 2.34 -33.28
C PRO A 21 1.73 2.60 -31.89
N THR A 22 2.17 1.83 -30.90
CA THR A 22 2.01 2.12 -29.46
C THR A 22 3.36 1.96 -28.75
N ASP A 23 3.43 2.26 -27.47
CA ASP A 23 4.59 2.04 -26.62
C ASP A 23 4.97 0.55 -26.48
N THR A 24 4.00 -0.35 -26.48
CA THR A 24 4.21 -1.79 -26.27
C THR A 24 4.46 -2.57 -27.56
N VAL A 25 3.52 -2.55 -28.48
CA VAL A 25 3.54 -3.22 -29.78
C VAL A 25 2.71 -2.44 -30.79
N TYR A 26 2.88 -2.67 -32.08
CA TYR A 26 1.94 -2.11 -33.05
C TYR A 26 0.52 -2.62 -32.79
N GLY A 27 -0.44 -1.70 -32.84
CA GLY A 27 -1.87 -1.95 -32.66
C GLY A 27 -2.64 -1.94 -33.97
N ILE A 28 -3.70 -2.74 -34.08
CA ILE A 28 -4.74 -2.63 -35.07
C ILE A 28 -6.03 -2.26 -34.35
N GLY A 29 -6.75 -1.21 -34.81
CA GLY A 29 -7.93 -0.73 -34.13
C GLY A 29 -8.95 -0.07 -35.01
N VAL A 30 -10.17 0.11 -34.47
CA VAL A 30 -11.29 0.88 -35.05
C VAL A 30 -11.69 1.98 -34.07
N ALA A 31 -12.07 3.14 -34.59
CA ALA A 31 -12.61 4.22 -33.76
C ALA A 31 -14.04 3.88 -33.31
N VAL A 32 -14.28 3.89 -32.02
CA VAL A 32 -15.52 3.41 -31.40
C VAL A 32 -16.74 4.25 -31.81
N GLU A 33 -16.57 5.54 -32.01
CA GLU A 33 -17.65 6.44 -32.42
C GLU A 33 -18.17 6.14 -33.84
N TYR A 34 -17.34 5.48 -34.68
CA TYR A 34 -17.64 5.24 -36.09
C TYR A 34 -17.85 3.77 -36.45
N ALA A 35 -17.46 2.86 -35.55
CA ALA A 35 -17.61 1.42 -35.73
C ALA A 35 -18.74 0.88 -34.86
N SER A 36 -19.59 0.00 -35.37
CA SER A 36 -20.69 -0.60 -34.62
C SER A 36 -20.23 -1.77 -33.71
N SER A 37 -19.05 -2.32 -33.99
CA SER A 37 -18.46 -3.45 -33.25
C SER A 37 -16.98 -3.61 -33.58
N PRO A 38 -16.20 -4.41 -32.82
CA PRO A 38 -14.81 -4.70 -33.13
C PRO A 38 -14.62 -5.75 -34.26
N LYS A 39 -15.68 -6.16 -34.94
CA LYS A 39 -15.69 -7.25 -35.93
C LYS A 39 -14.62 -7.09 -37.02
N ALA A 40 -14.42 -5.86 -37.53
CA ALA A 40 -13.40 -5.60 -38.55
C ALA A 40 -11.97 -5.92 -38.07
N ILE A 41 -11.68 -5.80 -36.75
CA ILE A 41 -10.42 -6.21 -36.18
C ILE A 41 -10.30 -7.74 -36.20
N TYR A 42 -11.35 -8.47 -35.81
CA TYR A 42 -11.36 -9.93 -35.77
C TYR A 42 -11.21 -10.52 -37.18
N GLU A 43 -11.91 -9.99 -38.17
CA GLU A 43 -11.79 -10.41 -39.56
C GLU A 43 -10.38 -10.16 -40.10
N ALA A 44 -9.81 -8.98 -39.88
CA ALA A 44 -8.45 -8.67 -40.32
C ALA A 44 -7.39 -9.61 -39.67
N LYS A 45 -7.51 -9.90 -38.38
CA LYS A 45 -6.59 -10.74 -37.61
C LYS A 45 -6.85 -12.24 -37.75
N GLN A 46 -7.97 -12.67 -38.34
CA GLN A 46 -8.44 -14.06 -38.30
C GLN A 46 -8.52 -14.57 -36.85
N ARG A 47 -9.13 -13.77 -35.96
CA ARG A 47 -9.22 -14.00 -34.51
C ARG A 47 -10.65 -14.35 -34.11
N ASP A 48 -10.79 -15.20 -33.08
CA ASP A 48 -12.09 -15.54 -32.51
C ASP A 48 -12.79 -14.29 -31.94
N GLU A 49 -14.08 -14.17 -32.17
CA GLU A 49 -14.89 -12.99 -31.77
C GLU A 49 -15.16 -12.96 -30.25
N ASP A 50 -14.89 -14.03 -29.51
CA ASP A 50 -15.05 -14.14 -28.06
C ASP A 50 -13.92 -13.50 -27.25
N LYS A 51 -12.81 -13.12 -27.91
CA LYS A 51 -11.66 -12.49 -27.24
C LYS A 51 -11.84 -10.97 -27.16
N PRO A 52 -12.01 -10.37 -25.96
CA PRO A 52 -12.27 -8.95 -25.82
C PRO A 52 -11.12 -8.09 -26.36
N VAL A 53 -11.44 -6.86 -26.76
CA VAL A 53 -10.48 -5.82 -27.16
C VAL A 53 -10.47 -4.71 -26.13
N ALA A 54 -9.30 -4.10 -25.87
CA ALA A 54 -9.20 -2.93 -25.02
C ALA A 54 -9.48 -1.64 -25.80
N TRP A 55 -9.97 -0.61 -25.11
CA TRP A 55 -10.05 0.72 -25.66
C TRP A 55 -8.83 1.55 -25.27
N LEU A 56 -8.20 2.14 -26.28
CA LEU A 56 -7.17 3.14 -26.07
C LEU A 56 -7.83 4.50 -25.89
N VAL A 57 -7.45 5.20 -24.83
CA VAL A 57 -8.02 6.49 -24.39
C VAL A 57 -6.92 7.52 -24.20
N ASP A 58 -7.24 8.80 -24.01
CA ASP A 58 -6.27 9.89 -23.90
C ASP A 58 -6.21 10.55 -22.50
N GLY A 59 -6.92 10.00 -21.51
CA GLY A 59 -6.94 10.52 -20.15
C GLY A 59 -7.57 9.57 -19.15
N ILE A 60 -7.33 9.87 -17.87
CA ILE A 60 -7.86 9.11 -16.73
C ILE A 60 -9.38 9.27 -16.60
N GLU A 61 -9.93 10.36 -17.11
CA GLU A 61 -11.36 10.68 -17.13
C GLU A 61 -12.19 9.62 -17.89
N ALA A 62 -11.52 8.84 -18.75
CA ALA A 62 -12.14 7.71 -19.43
C ALA A 62 -12.66 6.63 -18.44
N LEU A 63 -12.09 6.53 -17.24
CA LEU A 63 -12.61 5.65 -16.19
C LEU A 63 -14.00 6.09 -15.72
N ASP A 64 -14.22 7.41 -15.55
CA ASP A 64 -15.53 7.97 -15.19
C ASP A 64 -16.54 7.86 -16.34
N GLU A 65 -16.06 8.01 -17.57
CA GLU A 65 -16.92 8.06 -18.73
C GLU A 65 -17.41 6.68 -19.16
N TYR A 66 -16.52 5.70 -19.19
CA TYR A 66 -16.77 4.35 -19.73
C TYR A 66 -16.87 3.28 -18.64
N GLY A 67 -16.51 3.60 -17.39
CA GLY A 67 -16.70 2.73 -16.24
C GLY A 67 -17.97 3.04 -15.44
N VAL A 68 -18.40 2.08 -14.62
CA VAL A 68 -19.42 2.24 -13.57
C VAL A 68 -18.95 1.56 -12.31
N ASP A 69 -19.22 2.18 -11.15
CA ASP A 69 -18.75 1.71 -9.84
C ASP A 69 -17.23 1.46 -9.84
N VAL A 70 -16.47 2.37 -10.48
CA VAL A 70 -15.02 2.23 -10.62
C VAL A 70 -14.36 2.38 -9.25
N PRO A 71 -13.63 1.37 -8.77
CA PRO A 71 -13.00 1.45 -7.45
C PRO A 71 -11.84 2.46 -7.45
N GLU A 72 -11.62 3.13 -6.32
CA GLU A 72 -10.57 4.15 -6.14
C GLU A 72 -9.17 3.64 -6.54
N LYS A 73 -8.89 2.37 -6.26
CA LYS A 73 -7.64 1.71 -6.67
C LYS A 73 -7.40 1.71 -8.18
N ALA A 74 -8.45 1.70 -9.02
CA ALA A 74 -8.29 1.80 -10.48
C ALA A 74 -7.77 3.19 -10.88
N TYR A 75 -8.25 4.26 -10.22
CA TYR A 75 -7.73 5.62 -10.41
C TYR A 75 -6.29 5.77 -9.93
N HIS A 76 -5.95 5.18 -8.77
CA HIS A 76 -4.57 5.14 -8.29
C HIS A 76 -3.63 4.47 -9.29
N LEU A 77 -4.03 3.30 -9.80
CA LEU A 77 -3.25 2.58 -10.81
C LEU A 77 -3.11 3.37 -12.11
N ALA A 78 -4.19 3.99 -12.59
CA ALA A 78 -4.15 4.85 -13.76
C ALA A 78 -3.22 6.06 -13.53
N GLY A 79 -3.32 6.73 -12.39
CA GLY A 79 -2.50 7.91 -12.06
C GLY A 79 -0.99 7.61 -12.01
N HIS A 80 -0.59 6.39 -11.68
CA HIS A 80 0.83 5.99 -11.61
C HIS A 80 1.35 5.38 -12.92
N HIS A 81 0.49 4.74 -13.72
CA HIS A 81 0.90 3.93 -14.88
C HIS A 81 0.36 4.41 -16.22
N TRP A 82 -0.44 5.47 -16.25
CA TRP A 82 -0.92 6.10 -17.48
C TRP A 82 -0.29 7.49 -17.67
N PRO A 83 0.20 7.78 -18.88
CA PRO A 83 0.26 6.91 -20.06
C PRO A 83 1.27 5.77 -19.87
N GLY A 84 0.95 4.56 -20.42
CA GLY A 84 1.87 3.42 -20.34
C GLY A 84 1.22 2.05 -20.60
N ALA A 85 1.96 0.99 -20.21
CA ALA A 85 1.67 -0.40 -20.55
C ALA A 85 0.68 -1.11 -19.59
N LEU A 86 -0.27 -0.37 -18.99
CA LEU A 86 -1.31 -0.92 -18.12
C LEU A 86 -2.70 -0.81 -18.78
N THR A 87 -3.39 -1.94 -18.90
CA THR A 87 -4.82 -2.01 -19.26
C THR A 87 -5.61 -2.31 -17.98
N ILE A 88 -6.53 -1.42 -17.61
CA ILE A 88 -7.40 -1.57 -16.43
C ILE A 88 -8.78 -2.01 -16.93
N VAL A 89 -9.27 -3.14 -16.42
CA VAL A 89 -10.61 -3.64 -16.70
C VAL A 89 -11.54 -3.22 -15.58
N VAL A 90 -12.67 -2.60 -15.95
CA VAL A 90 -13.72 -2.14 -15.02
C VAL A 90 -15.10 -2.58 -15.53
N LYS A 91 -16.14 -2.48 -14.72
CA LYS A 91 -17.52 -2.66 -15.18
C LYS A 91 -17.84 -1.57 -16.20
N ALA A 92 -18.41 -1.95 -17.35
CA ALA A 92 -18.73 -1.02 -18.44
C ALA A 92 -19.96 -0.19 -18.11
N SER A 93 -19.90 1.12 -18.32
CA SER A 93 -21.06 2.02 -18.27
C SER A 93 -21.98 1.84 -19.49
N ASP A 94 -23.17 2.45 -19.45
CA ASP A 94 -24.12 2.41 -20.56
C ASP A 94 -23.61 3.14 -21.82
N LYS A 95 -22.54 3.94 -21.73
CA LYS A 95 -21.88 4.56 -22.89
C LYS A 95 -21.05 3.55 -23.70
N VAL A 96 -20.71 2.40 -23.15
CA VAL A 96 -20.03 1.33 -23.89
C VAL A 96 -21.05 0.45 -24.61
N PRO A 97 -21.09 0.44 -25.97
CA PRO A 97 -22.01 -0.43 -26.71
C PRO A 97 -21.79 -1.91 -26.38
N GLU A 98 -22.86 -2.68 -26.33
CA GLU A 98 -22.82 -4.11 -25.93
C GLU A 98 -21.84 -4.92 -26.75
N ALA A 99 -21.70 -4.63 -28.06
CA ALA A 99 -20.78 -5.32 -28.97
C ALA A 99 -19.28 -5.12 -28.63
N PHE A 100 -18.94 -4.15 -27.78
CA PHE A 100 -17.57 -3.89 -27.33
C PHE A 100 -17.33 -4.34 -25.88
N ARG A 101 -18.36 -4.77 -25.15
CA ARG A 101 -18.19 -5.22 -23.77
C ARG A 101 -17.53 -6.59 -23.74
N GLY A 102 -16.61 -6.74 -22.78
CA GLY A 102 -15.99 -8.01 -22.45
C GLY A 102 -16.90 -8.91 -21.59
N PRO A 103 -16.39 -10.05 -21.17
CA PRO A 103 -17.10 -10.95 -20.26
C PRO A 103 -17.64 -10.22 -19.02
N ASN A 104 -18.81 -10.63 -18.55
CA ASN A 104 -19.48 -10.04 -17.38
C ASN A 104 -19.78 -8.52 -17.49
N GLY A 105 -19.90 -7.99 -18.73
CA GLY A 105 -20.21 -6.59 -18.96
C GLY A 105 -19.06 -5.64 -18.60
N THR A 106 -17.82 -6.05 -18.81
CA THR A 106 -16.61 -5.27 -18.49
C THR A 106 -16.06 -4.53 -19.70
N ILE A 107 -15.16 -3.56 -19.46
CA ILE A 107 -14.37 -2.85 -20.48
C ILE A 107 -12.93 -2.70 -20.00
N GLY A 108 -11.97 -3.01 -20.88
CA GLY A 108 -10.55 -2.73 -20.64
C GLY A 108 -10.18 -1.38 -21.21
N LEU A 109 -9.63 -0.47 -20.40
CA LEU A 109 -9.19 0.85 -20.79
C LEU A 109 -7.67 0.98 -20.63
N ARG A 110 -7.02 1.71 -21.55
CA ARG A 110 -5.57 1.97 -21.50
C ARG A 110 -5.24 3.33 -22.11
N MET A 111 -4.41 4.12 -21.47
CA MET A 111 -3.78 5.29 -22.07
C MET A 111 -2.37 4.92 -22.53
N PRO A 112 -2.11 4.82 -23.86
CA PRO A 112 -0.79 4.41 -24.36
C PRO A 112 0.23 5.55 -24.24
N ASP A 113 1.51 5.25 -23.94
CA ASP A 113 2.60 6.25 -23.95
C ASP A 113 3.19 6.38 -25.36
N ASN A 114 2.37 6.82 -26.30
CA ASN A 114 2.78 7.02 -27.68
C ASN A 114 2.05 8.22 -28.29
N ASP A 115 2.82 9.23 -28.74
CA ASP A 115 2.29 10.49 -29.29
C ASP A 115 1.40 10.28 -30.52
N VAL A 116 1.72 9.31 -31.38
CA VAL A 116 0.94 9.03 -32.61
C VAL A 116 -0.41 8.47 -32.21
N ALA A 117 -0.45 7.48 -31.30
CA ALA A 117 -1.68 6.90 -30.81
C ALA A 117 -2.55 7.94 -30.08
N LEU A 118 -1.97 8.72 -29.17
CA LEU A 118 -2.69 9.77 -28.43
C LEU A 118 -3.26 10.86 -29.35
N ARG A 119 -2.52 11.26 -30.38
CA ARG A 119 -3.02 12.22 -31.38
C ARG A 119 -4.16 11.65 -32.21
N LEU A 120 -4.14 10.35 -32.57
CA LEU A 120 -5.27 9.71 -33.24
C LEU A 120 -6.51 9.72 -32.35
N ILE A 121 -6.36 9.27 -31.08
CA ILE A 121 -7.46 9.19 -30.10
C ILE A 121 -8.11 10.57 -29.93
N ARG A 122 -7.33 11.64 -29.79
CA ARG A 122 -7.84 13.02 -29.66
C ARG A 122 -8.65 13.50 -30.86
N VAL A 123 -8.47 12.91 -32.06
CA VAL A 123 -9.16 13.30 -33.28
C VAL A 123 -10.39 12.43 -33.58
N VAL A 124 -10.33 11.13 -33.23
CA VAL A 124 -11.35 10.15 -33.61
C VAL A 124 -12.10 9.56 -32.42
N GLY A 125 -11.82 10.04 -31.19
CA GLY A 125 -12.33 9.43 -29.96
C GLY A 125 -11.58 8.13 -29.61
N PRO A 126 -12.06 7.38 -28.60
CA PRO A 126 -11.46 6.13 -28.19
C PRO A 126 -11.33 5.12 -29.34
N ILE A 127 -10.24 4.34 -29.32
CA ILE A 127 -9.95 3.33 -30.34
C ILE A 127 -9.97 1.95 -29.69
N ALA A 128 -10.92 1.11 -30.08
CA ALA A 128 -10.90 -0.31 -29.74
C ALA A 128 -9.75 -0.98 -30.49
N ALA A 129 -8.80 -1.59 -29.76
CA ALA A 129 -7.54 -2.05 -30.34
C ALA A 129 -7.11 -3.42 -29.82
N SER A 130 -6.31 -4.08 -30.64
CA SER A 130 -5.57 -5.31 -30.36
C SER A 130 -4.17 -5.21 -30.97
N SER A 131 -3.22 -6.10 -30.59
CA SER A 131 -1.90 -6.18 -31.23
C SER A 131 -2.02 -6.45 -32.75
N ALA A 132 -1.15 -5.83 -33.57
CA ALA A 132 -1.17 -5.93 -35.04
C ALA A 132 -0.45 -7.19 -35.57
N ASN A 133 -0.88 -8.37 -35.08
CA ASN A 133 -0.41 -9.69 -35.57
C ASN A 133 -1.58 -10.57 -35.97
N VAL A 134 -1.40 -11.52 -36.85
CA VAL A 134 -2.35 -12.62 -37.07
C VAL A 134 -2.46 -13.44 -35.79
N SER A 135 -3.63 -13.97 -35.48
CA SER A 135 -3.90 -14.67 -34.22
C SER A 135 -2.88 -15.82 -33.99
N GLY A 136 -2.18 -15.80 -32.84
CA GLY A 136 -1.15 -16.75 -32.48
C GLY A 136 0.28 -16.43 -32.96
N GLY A 137 0.46 -15.39 -33.78
CA GLY A 137 1.78 -14.89 -34.21
C GLY A 137 2.40 -13.91 -33.19
N GLU A 138 3.68 -13.59 -33.35
CA GLU A 138 4.39 -12.60 -32.58
C GLU A 138 3.84 -11.18 -32.86
N ALA A 139 3.76 -10.35 -31.82
CA ALA A 139 3.32 -8.97 -31.97
C ALA A 139 4.49 -8.09 -32.49
N PRO A 140 4.28 -7.29 -33.55
CA PRO A 140 5.36 -6.51 -34.16
C PRO A 140 5.74 -5.29 -33.31
N CYS A 141 7.06 -5.08 -33.16
CA CYS A 141 7.63 -3.95 -32.42
C CYS A 141 7.97 -2.76 -33.33
N VAL A 142 8.13 -3.01 -34.60
CA VAL A 142 8.46 -2.02 -35.65
C VAL A 142 7.64 -2.32 -36.90
N ALA A 143 7.41 -1.30 -37.74
CA ALA A 143 6.57 -1.43 -38.93
C ALA A 143 7.03 -2.52 -39.92
N LYS A 144 8.34 -2.72 -40.05
CA LYS A 144 8.91 -3.74 -40.95
C LYS A 144 8.59 -5.19 -40.55
N ASP A 145 8.21 -5.42 -39.30
CA ASP A 145 7.87 -6.75 -38.75
C ASP A 145 6.36 -7.06 -38.87
N LEU A 146 5.58 -6.11 -39.42
CA LEU A 146 4.16 -6.33 -39.68
C LEU A 146 3.96 -7.48 -40.69
N ASP A 147 3.02 -8.37 -40.39
CA ASP A 147 2.66 -9.46 -41.29
C ASP A 147 2.08 -8.89 -42.61
N PRO A 148 2.69 -9.18 -43.80
CA PRO A 148 2.21 -8.68 -45.07
C PRO A 148 0.75 -9.09 -45.41
N GLU A 149 0.28 -10.23 -44.89
CA GLU A 149 -1.08 -10.68 -45.09
C GLU A 149 -2.08 -9.87 -44.21
N LEU A 150 -1.67 -9.45 -43.02
CA LEU A 150 -2.45 -8.54 -42.20
C LEU A 150 -2.51 -7.14 -42.83
N VAL A 151 -1.38 -6.62 -43.31
CA VAL A 151 -1.28 -5.31 -43.98
C VAL A 151 -2.21 -5.22 -45.20
N LYS A 152 -2.34 -6.30 -45.98
CA LYS A 152 -3.25 -6.35 -47.13
C LYS A 152 -4.76 -6.25 -46.76
N ARG A 153 -5.10 -6.49 -45.51
CA ARG A 153 -6.50 -6.49 -45.01
C ARG A 153 -6.88 -5.20 -44.30
N VAL A 154 -5.98 -4.22 -44.24
CA VAL A 154 -6.24 -2.89 -43.70
C VAL A 154 -5.97 -1.82 -44.75
N ASP A 155 -6.60 -0.68 -44.61
CA ASP A 155 -6.51 0.39 -45.61
C ASP A 155 -5.53 1.50 -45.19
N ALA A 156 -5.04 1.46 -43.94
CA ALA A 156 -4.09 2.43 -43.42
C ALA A 156 -3.13 1.80 -42.47
N VAL A 157 -1.83 2.14 -42.64
CA VAL A 157 -0.75 1.81 -41.71
C VAL A 157 0.00 3.12 -41.45
N ILE A 158 0.27 3.42 -40.16
CA ILE A 158 1.16 4.50 -39.77
C ILE A 158 2.48 3.87 -39.35
N GLU A 159 3.57 4.27 -40.00
CA GLU A 159 4.91 3.84 -39.65
C GLU A 159 5.55 4.86 -38.69
N ASP A 160 6.23 4.38 -37.66
CA ASP A 160 7.03 5.17 -36.72
C ASP A 160 8.40 4.51 -36.62
N ASP A 161 9.45 5.33 -36.59
CA ASP A 161 10.84 4.87 -36.47
C ASP A 161 11.17 4.45 -35.04
N ARG A 162 10.32 4.75 -34.05
CA ARG A 162 10.48 4.34 -32.66
C ARG A 162 10.16 2.85 -32.52
N GLN A 163 11.04 2.15 -31.84
CA GLN A 163 10.81 0.74 -31.51
C GLN A 163 9.90 0.66 -30.27
N ALA A 164 8.81 -0.10 -30.35
CA ALA A 164 8.00 -0.47 -29.21
C ALA A 164 8.77 -1.46 -28.29
N SER A 165 8.37 -1.57 -27.02
CA SER A 165 9.04 -2.43 -26.04
C SER A 165 9.03 -3.93 -26.41
N GLY A 166 8.04 -4.36 -27.16
CA GLY A 166 7.87 -5.76 -27.58
C GLY A 166 7.06 -6.60 -26.60
N THR A 167 6.78 -6.08 -25.41
CA THR A 167 5.97 -6.76 -24.42
C THR A 167 4.57 -6.18 -24.38
N ALA A 168 3.54 -7.00 -24.49
CA ALA A 168 2.15 -6.54 -24.42
C ALA A 168 1.84 -5.92 -23.05
N SER A 169 0.82 -5.05 -22.99
CA SER A 169 0.38 -4.44 -21.73
C SER A 169 -0.04 -5.48 -20.71
N THR A 170 0.22 -5.22 -19.44
CA THR A 170 -0.41 -5.93 -18.33
C THR A 170 -1.90 -5.64 -18.32
N VAL A 171 -2.74 -6.65 -18.12
CA VAL A 171 -4.21 -6.48 -17.99
C VAL A 171 -4.60 -6.83 -16.57
N LEU A 172 -5.11 -5.84 -15.86
CA LEU A 172 -5.56 -5.94 -14.49
C LEU A 172 -7.07 -5.75 -14.41
N ASP A 173 -7.78 -6.76 -13.90
CA ASP A 173 -9.23 -6.68 -13.69
C ASP A 173 -9.50 -6.05 -12.32
N CYS A 174 -10.03 -4.82 -12.33
CA CYS A 174 -10.47 -4.06 -11.19
C CYS A 174 -12.02 -4.01 -11.08
N SER A 175 -12.75 -4.85 -11.83
CA SER A 175 -14.22 -4.90 -11.76
C SER A 175 -14.76 -5.55 -10.49
N GLN A 176 -13.89 -6.20 -9.72
CA GLN A 176 -14.15 -6.81 -8.43
C GLN A 176 -13.40 -6.04 -7.32
N ASP A 177 -13.70 -6.34 -6.06
CA ASP A 177 -13.07 -5.66 -4.90
C ASP A 177 -11.55 -5.84 -4.85
N ASN A 178 -11.03 -6.97 -5.33
CA ASN A 178 -9.60 -7.22 -5.47
C ASN A 178 -9.18 -7.23 -6.93
N PRO A 179 -8.15 -6.46 -7.34
CA PRO A 179 -7.60 -6.54 -8.69
C PRO A 179 -7.01 -7.91 -8.98
N VAL A 180 -7.35 -8.47 -10.12
CA VAL A 180 -6.84 -9.77 -10.60
C VAL A 180 -6.06 -9.56 -11.90
N ILE A 181 -4.85 -10.14 -11.99
CA ILE A 181 -4.08 -10.10 -13.24
C ILE A 181 -4.71 -11.07 -14.24
N VAL A 182 -5.34 -10.53 -15.25
CA VAL A 182 -5.90 -11.33 -16.37
C VAL A 182 -4.81 -11.71 -17.37
N ARG A 183 -3.82 -10.85 -17.55
CA ARG A 183 -2.67 -11.08 -18.42
C ARG A 183 -1.43 -10.40 -17.87
N LYS A 184 -0.36 -11.18 -17.66
CA LYS A 184 0.98 -10.63 -17.37
C LYS A 184 1.52 -9.96 -18.63
N GLY A 185 2.06 -8.77 -18.52
CA GLY A 185 2.64 -7.95 -19.58
C GLY A 185 3.85 -7.17 -19.09
N GLU A 186 4.17 -6.05 -19.74
CA GLU A 186 5.36 -5.24 -19.48
C GLU A 186 5.45 -4.70 -18.03
N LEU A 187 4.31 -4.36 -17.43
CA LEU A 187 4.23 -3.83 -16.05
C LEU A 187 4.15 -4.94 -14.97
N VAL A 188 4.56 -6.15 -15.25
CA VAL A 188 4.56 -7.24 -14.24
C VAL A 188 5.52 -6.93 -13.09
N GLU A 189 6.51 -6.09 -13.31
CA GLU A 189 7.60 -5.89 -12.36
C GLU A 189 7.29 -4.90 -11.24
N ASP A 190 6.37 -3.93 -11.42
CA ASP A 190 6.25 -2.81 -10.49
C ASP A 190 4.83 -2.49 -9.99
N THR A 191 3.82 -3.32 -10.28
CA THR A 191 2.45 -3.04 -9.81
C THR A 191 2.29 -3.43 -8.35
N VAL A 192 2.36 -2.46 -7.46
CA VAL A 192 2.03 -2.64 -6.04
C VAL A 192 0.52 -2.63 -5.86
N PHE A 193 -0.01 -3.68 -5.26
CA PHE A 193 -1.43 -3.79 -4.93
C PHE A 193 -1.62 -4.22 -3.47
N THR A 194 -2.83 -4.06 -2.96
CA THR A 194 -3.18 -4.47 -1.60
C THR A 194 -4.12 -5.66 -1.59
N VAL A 195 -3.94 -6.55 -0.62
CA VAL A 195 -4.83 -7.69 -0.37
C VAL A 195 -5.41 -7.51 1.03
N PRO A 196 -6.73 -7.43 1.18
CA PRO A 196 -7.36 -7.37 2.50
C PRO A 196 -7.22 -8.71 3.21
N ILE A 197 -7.03 -8.65 4.52
CA ILE A 197 -6.96 -9.79 5.42
C ILE A 197 -7.86 -9.49 6.61
N GLU A 198 -8.65 -10.47 7.03
CA GLU A 198 -9.47 -10.36 8.24
C GLU A 198 -9.25 -11.57 9.13
N PHE A 199 -9.26 -11.36 10.43
CA PHE A 199 -9.23 -12.46 11.40
C PHE A 199 -9.91 -12.07 12.72
N VAL A 200 -10.27 -13.07 13.52
CA VAL A 200 -10.90 -12.84 14.82
C VAL A 200 -9.83 -12.46 15.86
N SER A 201 -9.99 -11.30 16.49
CA SER A 201 -9.13 -10.85 17.58
C SER A 201 -9.08 -11.84 18.76
N HIS A 202 -7.98 -11.79 19.49
CA HIS A 202 -7.85 -12.49 20.80
C HIS A 202 -8.90 -12.06 21.84
N THR A 203 -9.59 -10.93 21.63
CA THR A 203 -10.80 -10.58 22.41
C THR A 203 -11.94 -11.54 22.20
N LYS A 204 -11.98 -12.29 21.08
CA LYS A 204 -13.12 -13.10 20.59
C LYS A 204 -14.40 -12.29 20.33
N ARG A 205 -14.31 -10.96 20.25
CA ARG A 205 -15.47 -10.05 20.12
C ARG A 205 -15.29 -9.00 19.01
N ALA A 206 -14.12 -8.91 18.43
CA ALA A 206 -13.81 -8.01 17.33
C ALA A 206 -13.21 -8.80 16.16
N THR A 207 -13.49 -8.35 14.95
CA THR A 207 -12.74 -8.72 13.74
C THR A 207 -11.60 -7.74 13.59
N ILE A 208 -10.40 -8.21 13.31
CA ILE A 208 -9.24 -7.40 12.99
C ILE A 208 -9.18 -7.25 11.48
N ASN A 209 -9.18 -6.00 11.04
CA ASN A 209 -8.89 -5.62 9.67
C ASN A 209 -7.38 -5.52 9.48
N ALA A 210 -6.87 -6.12 8.44
CA ALA A 210 -5.47 -6.12 8.10
C ALA A 210 -5.29 -6.01 6.57
N LYS A 211 -4.10 -5.66 6.15
CA LYS A 211 -3.77 -5.42 4.77
C LYS A 211 -2.39 -5.96 4.44
N LEU A 212 -2.24 -6.54 3.25
CA LEU A 212 -0.96 -6.90 2.67
C LEU A 212 -0.70 -5.97 1.48
N TRP A 213 0.43 -5.28 1.45
CA TRP A 213 0.98 -4.60 0.27
C TRP A 213 2.00 -5.53 -0.37
N THR A 214 1.79 -5.85 -1.62
CA THR A 214 2.64 -6.76 -2.39
C THR A 214 2.72 -6.30 -3.83
N SER A 215 3.50 -6.99 -4.63
CA SER A 215 3.57 -6.75 -6.07
C SER A 215 3.25 -8.01 -6.86
N THR A 216 3.02 -7.83 -8.14
CA THR A 216 2.77 -8.95 -9.06
C THR A 216 3.92 -9.94 -9.16
N LYS A 217 5.15 -9.54 -8.80
CA LYS A 217 6.33 -10.41 -8.69
C LYS A 217 6.21 -11.37 -7.53
N PHE A 218 5.79 -10.87 -6.38
CA PHE A 218 5.76 -11.65 -5.14
C PHE A 218 4.44 -12.41 -4.97
N GLY A 219 3.37 -11.95 -5.63
CA GLY A 219 2.06 -12.56 -5.55
C GLY A 219 1.32 -12.24 -4.24
N SER A 220 0.36 -13.08 -3.92
CA SER A 220 -0.48 -13.00 -2.73
C SER A 220 -0.57 -14.37 -2.03
N PRO A 221 -1.17 -14.46 -0.84
CA PRO A 221 -1.41 -15.74 -0.16
C PRO A 221 -2.12 -16.79 -1.02
N ASP A 222 -3.02 -16.36 -1.91
CA ASP A 222 -3.81 -17.25 -2.76
C ASP A 222 -3.18 -17.47 -4.15
N GLU A 223 -2.30 -16.56 -4.60
CA GLU A 223 -1.64 -16.63 -5.90
C GLU A 223 -0.13 -16.34 -5.76
N PRO A 224 0.71 -17.37 -5.64
CA PRO A 224 2.15 -17.18 -5.52
C PRO A 224 2.74 -16.43 -6.73
N GLY A 225 3.65 -15.51 -6.45
CA GLY A 225 4.39 -14.76 -7.47
C GLY A 225 5.48 -15.61 -8.16
N THR A 226 6.25 -14.93 -9.01
CA THR A 226 7.37 -15.54 -9.73
C THR A 226 8.70 -15.40 -9.01
N GLU A 227 8.77 -14.51 -8.02
CA GLU A 227 9.96 -14.20 -7.23
C GLU A 227 9.63 -14.24 -5.74
N ASN A 228 10.61 -14.54 -4.91
CA ASN A 228 10.48 -14.35 -3.47
C ASN A 228 10.81 -12.91 -3.09
N PRO A 229 10.05 -12.30 -2.18
CA PRO A 229 10.45 -11.01 -1.61
C PRO A 229 11.72 -11.17 -0.75
N LYS A 230 12.48 -10.08 -0.58
CA LYS A 230 13.67 -10.03 0.29
C LYS A 230 13.32 -10.34 1.73
N ALA A 231 12.22 -9.78 2.20
CA ALA A 231 11.62 -10.05 3.51
C ALA A 231 10.13 -9.66 3.51
N VAL A 232 9.41 -10.15 4.51
CA VAL A 232 8.11 -9.61 4.93
C VAL A 232 8.34 -8.60 6.04
N ILE A 233 7.75 -7.40 5.93
CA ILE A 233 7.79 -6.35 6.96
C ILE A 233 6.39 -6.19 7.52
N GLN A 234 6.19 -6.50 8.80
CA GLN A 234 4.91 -6.26 9.48
C GLN A 234 4.98 -4.93 10.24
N ILE A 235 4.10 -3.99 9.87
CA ILE A 235 3.96 -2.69 10.53
C ILE A 235 2.97 -2.82 11.68
N VAL A 236 3.37 -2.33 12.85
CA VAL A 236 2.57 -2.23 14.07
C VAL A 236 2.39 -0.75 14.36
N HIS A 237 1.20 -0.22 14.10
CA HIS A 237 0.91 1.21 14.13
C HIS A 237 0.80 1.80 15.55
N GLY A 238 0.77 3.12 15.65
CA GLY A 238 0.75 3.86 16.91
C GLY A 238 -0.63 4.05 17.52
N MET A 239 -0.69 4.91 18.54
CA MET A 239 -1.91 5.27 19.27
C MET A 239 -2.77 6.21 18.44
N ALA A 240 -4.09 5.94 18.38
CA ALA A 240 -5.10 6.81 17.75
C ALA A 240 -4.80 7.14 16.28
N GLU A 241 -4.35 6.13 15.55
CA GLU A 241 -4.12 6.12 14.12
C GLU A 241 -4.49 4.75 13.53
N TYR A 242 -4.22 4.51 12.25
CA TYR A 242 -4.56 3.26 11.56
C TYR A 242 -3.65 3.00 10.35
N ILE A 243 -3.77 1.80 9.75
CA ILE A 243 -2.80 1.26 8.79
C ILE A 243 -2.69 2.06 7.48
N ASP A 244 -3.74 2.73 6.99
CA ASP A 244 -3.66 3.47 5.72
C ASP A 244 -2.72 4.68 5.76
N ARG A 245 -2.39 5.17 6.96
CA ARG A 245 -1.39 6.23 7.13
C ARG A 245 0.04 5.79 6.78
N TYR A 246 0.24 4.50 6.62
CA TYR A 246 1.52 3.89 6.21
C TYR A 246 1.58 3.51 4.72
N ASP A 247 0.55 3.84 3.90
CA ASP A 247 0.46 3.41 2.50
C ASP A 247 1.69 3.85 1.68
N ASP A 248 2.12 5.12 1.79
CA ASP A 248 3.32 5.62 1.10
C ASP A 248 4.59 4.83 1.49
N PHE A 249 4.77 4.60 2.80
CA PHE A 249 5.92 3.85 3.31
C PHE A 249 5.88 2.38 2.86
N ALA A 250 4.72 1.74 2.96
CA ALA A 250 4.53 0.36 2.53
C ALA A 250 4.80 0.20 1.02
N ARG A 251 4.29 1.10 0.19
CA ARG A 251 4.55 1.09 -1.26
C ARG A 251 6.03 1.29 -1.59
N TYR A 252 6.69 2.21 -0.89
CA TYR A 252 8.13 2.39 -1.04
C TYR A 252 8.88 1.09 -0.74
N LEU A 253 8.56 0.42 0.37
CA LEU A 253 9.20 -0.84 0.76
C LEU A 253 8.92 -1.97 -0.25
N VAL A 254 7.70 -2.04 -0.80
CA VAL A 254 7.40 -3.02 -1.87
C VAL A 254 8.24 -2.72 -3.12
N GLY A 255 8.41 -1.46 -3.50
CA GLY A 255 9.31 -1.04 -4.58
C GLY A 255 10.78 -1.41 -4.33
N ARG A 256 11.21 -1.53 -3.06
CA ARG A 256 12.55 -2.00 -2.65
C ARG A 256 12.67 -3.54 -2.64
N GLY A 257 11.60 -4.28 -2.90
CA GLY A 257 11.63 -5.74 -2.98
C GLY A 257 11.10 -6.48 -1.76
N PHE A 258 10.36 -5.80 -0.89
CA PHE A 258 9.73 -6.38 0.28
C PHE A 258 8.24 -6.69 0.03
N VAL A 259 7.64 -7.48 0.89
CA VAL A 259 6.20 -7.56 1.10
C VAL A 259 5.90 -6.90 2.44
N VAL A 260 4.84 -6.10 2.52
CA VAL A 260 4.48 -5.38 3.75
C VAL A 260 3.10 -5.82 4.21
N CYS A 261 2.89 -6.01 5.50
CA CYS A 261 1.57 -6.24 6.08
C CYS A 261 1.36 -5.39 7.34
N ALA A 262 0.12 -5.12 7.67
CA ALA A 262 -0.26 -4.42 8.89
C ALA A 262 -1.70 -4.76 9.27
N GLU A 263 -2.02 -4.70 10.58
CA GLU A 263 -3.39 -4.74 11.06
C GLU A 263 -3.77 -3.46 11.81
N ASP A 264 -5.03 -3.06 11.71
CA ASP A 264 -5.64 -2.12 12.63
C ASP A 264 -5.83 -2.79 13.99
N HIS A 265 -5.21 -2.26 15.04
CA HIS A 265 -5.38 -2.80 16.38
C HIS A 265 -6.84 -2.77 16.83
N VAL A 266 -7.23 -3.66 17.73
CA VAL A 266 -8.56 -3.62 18.33
C VAL A 266 -8.87 -2.20 18.84
N GLY A 267 -10.04 -1.66 18.43
CA GLY A 267 -10.45 -0.29 18.75
C GLY A 267 -9.75 0.79 17.90
N HIS A 268 -9.18 0.44 16.75
CA HIS A 268 -8.58 1.38 15.80
C HIS A 268 -9.07 1.07 14.37
N GLY A 269 -9.01 2.08 13.51
CA GLY A 269 -9.31 1.95 12.08
C GLY A 269 -10.58 1.16 11.81
N ASP A 270 -10.50 0.25 10.85
CA ASP A 270 -11.63 -0.62 10.45
C ASP A 270 -11.79 -1.87 11.34
N SER A 271 -10.94 -2.06 12.36
CA SER A 271 -11.12 -3.05 13.43
C SER A 271 -12.06 -2.57 14.55
N ALA A 272 -12.46 -1.29 14.55
CA ALA A 272 -13.48 -0.75 15.43
C ALA A 272 -14.87 -0.93 14.81
N ASN A 273 -15.88 -1.31 15.63
CA ASN A 273 -17.27 -1.45 15.13
C ASN A 273 -18.00 -0.10 14.98
N GLY A 274 -17.34 1.00 15.33
CA GLY A 274 -17.85 2.36 15.23
C GLY A 274 -17.07 3.33 16.13
N PRO A 275 -17.40 4.64 16.08
CA PRO A 275 -16.66 5.68 16.82
C PRO A 275 -16.62 5.48 18.34
N GLU A 276 -17.61 4.80 18.91
CA GLU A 276 -17.67 4.48 20.35
C GLU A 276 -16.61 3.45 20.75
N ASP A 277 -16.12 2.63 19.81
CA ASP A 277 -15.07 1.63 20.05
C ASP A 277 -13.67 2.22 19.90
N TYR A 278 -13.48 3.38 19.26
CA TYR A 278 -12.16 3.97 19.08
C TYR A 278 -11.41 4.11 20.40
N GLY A 279 -10.17 3.63 20.43
CA GLY A 279 -9.30 3.65 21.61
C GLY A 279 -9.74 2.72 22.74
N HIS A 280 -10.68 1.81 22.49
CA HIS A 280 -11.08 0.83 23.49
C HIS A 280 -10.29 -0.47 23.34
N MET A 281 -9.56 -0.82 24.40
CA MET A 281 -8.93 -2.12 24.59
C MET A 281 -9.38 -2.71 25.94
N PRO A 282 -9.39 -4.05 26.10
CA PRO A 282 -9.84 -4.66 27.35
C PRO A 282 -8.97 -4.24 28.54
N LEU A 283 -9.62 -3.86 29.64
CA LEU A 283 -8.92 -3.51 30.89
C LEU A 283 -8.10 -4.68 31.44
N LYS A 284 -8.59 -5.91 31.26
CA LYS A 284 -7.93 -7.14 31.72
C LYS A 284 -7.30 -7.86 30.54
N GLY A 285 -5.97 -7.94 30.56
CA GLY A 285 -5.20 -8.70 29.56
C GLY A 285 -5.06 -7.99 28.20
N GLY A 286 -5.38 -6.69 28.08
CA GLY A 286 -5.33 -5.94 26.85
C GLY A 286 -4.00 -6.02 26.12
N LYS A 287 -2.86 -5.92 26.84
CA LYS A 287 -1.53 -6.10 26.24
C LYS A 287 -1.33 -7.47 25.59
N ASN A 288 -1.90 -8.54 26.17
CA ASN A 288 -1.80 -9.87 25.59
C ASN A 288 -2.71 -10.02 24.35
N VAL A 289 -3.81 -9.28 24.32
CA VAL A 289 -4.69 -9.22 23.15
C VAL A 289 -3.94 -8.58 21.98
N VAL A 290 -3.43 -7.35 22.12
CA VAL A 290 -2.76 -6.64 21.01
C VAL A 290 -1.51 -7.37 20.54
N VAL A 291 -0.68 -7.93 21.45
CA VAL A 291 0.49 -8.72 21.04
C VAL A 291 0.07 -10.05 20.37
N GLY A 292 -1.04 -10.66 20.83
CA GLY A 292 -1.58 -11.88 20.23
C GLY A 292 -2.17 -11.64 18.83
N ASP A 293 -2.83 -10.50 18.62
CA ASP A 293 -3.38 -10.14 17.30
C ASP A 293 -2.23 -9.91 16.31
N VAL A 294 -1.17 -9.16 16.67
CA VAL A 294 0.07 -9.02 15.89
C VAL A 294 0.67 -10.40 15.55
N HIS A 295 0.71 -11.33 16.50
CA HIS A 295 1.24 -12.69 16.26
C HIS A 295 0.32 -13.53 15.36
N THR A 296 -0.98 -13.29 15.37
CA THR A 296 -1.92 -13.97 14.46
C THR A 296 -1.63 -13.55 13.01
N LEU A 297 -1.50 -12.24 12.74
CA LEU A 297 -1.14 -11.75 11.40
C LEU A 297 0.23 -12.30 10.97
N HIS A 298 1.25 -12.21 11.85
CA HIS A 298 2.56 -12.82 11.60
C HIS A 298 2.43 -14.27 11.14
N SER A 299 1.70 -15.10 11.89
CA SER A 299 1.55 -16.51 11.60
C SER A 299 0.80 -16.78 10.28
N MET A 300 -0.12 -15.91 9.88
CA MET A 300 -0.84 -16.02 8.60
C MET A 300 0.08 -15.69 7.44
N VAL A 301 0.80 -14.56 7.52
CA VAL A 301 1.63 -14.07 6.41
C VAL A 301 2.91 -14.90 6.27
N ALA A 302 3.56 -15.32 7.37
CA ALA A 302 4.72 -16.22 7.30
C ALA A 302 4.40 -17.57 6.66
N ARG A 303 3.16 -18.07 6.79
CA ARG A 303 2.71 -19.25 6.06
C ARG A 303 2.49 -19.02 4.56
N ALA A 304 2.10 -17.80 4.19
CA ALA A 304 1.92 -17.43 2.79
C ALA A 304 3.27 -17.25 2.07
N PHE A 305 4.31 -16.85 2.80
CA PHE A 305 5.66 -16.62 2.27
C PHE A 305 6.69 -17.51 3.03
N PRO A 306 6.66 -18.82 2.82
CA PRO A 306 7.49 -19.76 3.60
C PRO A 306 8.97 -19.59 3.29
N GLY A 307 9.80 -19.50 4.34
CA GLY A 307 11.25 -19.34 4.22
C GLY A 307 11.71 -17.93 3.84
N VAL A 308 10.80 -16.97 3.77
CA VAL A 308 11.13 -15.56 3.58
C VAL A 308 11.41 -14.94 4.95
N PRO A 309 12.51 -14.17 5.12
CA PRO A 309 12.81 -13.46 6.36
C PRO A 309 11.64 -12.56 6.83
N TYR A 310 11.47 -12.43 8.14
CA TYR A 310 10.36 -11.70 8.72
C TYR A 310 10.82 -10.58 9.65
N VAL A 311 10.41 -9.34 9.37
CA VAL A 311 10.80 -8.13 10.09
C VAL A 311 9.58 -7.50 10.75
N LEU A 312 9.72 -7.09 12.02
CA LEU A 312 8.70 -6.34 12.71
C LEU A 312 9.09 -4.86 12.78
N TYR A 313 8.23 -3.97 12.26
CA TYR A 313 8.35 -2.52 12.39
C TYR A 313 7.28 -2.01 13.34
N GLY A 314 7.66 -1.40 14.47
CA GLY A 314 6.71 -0.83 15.42
C GLY A 314 6.90 0.68 15.58
N HIS A 315 5.82 1.47 15.42
CA HIS A 315 5.83 2.91 15.63
C HIS A 315 5.09 3.31 16.91
N SER A 316 5.65 4.21 17.70
CA SER A 316 4.99 4.80 18.87
C SER A 316 4.45 3.72 19.84
N MET A 317 3.14 3.67 20.10
CA MET A 317 2.49 2.58 20.84
C MET A 317 2.87 1.22 20.24
N GLY A 318 2.89 1.11 18.89
CA GLY A 318 3.31 -0.09 18.19
C GLY A 318 4.75 -0.51 18.51
N SER A 319 5.64 0.44 18.83
CA SER A 319 6.99 0.12 19.28
C SER A 319 7.02 -0.54 20.66
N PHE A 320 6.10 -0.18 21.56
CA PHE A 320 5.95 -0.87 22.85
C PHE A 320 5.34 -2.25 22.68
N ILE A 321 4.38 -2.41 21.74
CA ILE A 321 3.84 -3.71 21.35
C ILE A 321 4.96 -4.58 20.77
N ALA A 322 5.76 -4.04 19.84
CA ALA A 322 6.90 -4.73 19.23
C ALA A 322 7.96 -5.16 20.26
N ARG A 323 8.32 -4.30 21.21
CA ARG A 323 9.24 -4.65 22.31
C ARG A 323 8.71 -5.77 23.21
N SER A 324 7.41 -5.77 23.49
CA SER A 324 6.75 -6.87 24.20
C SER A 324 6.68 -8.15 23.35
N TYR A 325 6.51 -7.99 22.02
CA TYR A 325 6.48 -9.08 21.05
C TYR A 325 7.83 -9.79 20.94
N ILE A 326 8.93 -9.05 20.72
CA ILE A 326 10.28 -9.64 20.57
C ILE A 326 10.76 -10.36 21.83
N ALA A 327 10.27 -9.96 23.02
CA ALA A 327 10.53 -10.66 24.27
C ALA A 327 9.76 -11.98 24.41
N ARG A 328 8.82 -12.30 23.52
CA ARG A 328 7.96 -13.50 23.54
C ARG A 328 8.14 -14.39 22.31
N TYR A 329 8.32 -13.78 21.14
CA TYR A 329 8.30 -14.41 19.83
C TYR A 329 9.47 -13.94 18.95
N GLY A 330 10.50 -13.32 19.55
CA GLY A 330 11.61 -12.75 18.79
C GLY A 330 12.45 -13.79 18.05
N ASP A 331 12.39 -15.05 18.46
CA ASP A 331 12.99 -16.20 17.80
C ASP A 331 12.34 -16.56 16.44
N GLN A 332 11.23 -15.91 16.11
CA GLN A 332 10.52 -16.05 14.84
C GLN A 332 10.73 -14.84 13.92
N LEU A 333 11.64 -13.95 14.28
CA LEU A 333 11.96 -12.74 13.53
C LEU A 333 13.43 -12.72 13.12
N ASP A 334 13.70 -12.13 11.97
CA ASP A 334 15.05 -11.91 11.46
C ASP A 334 15.58 -10.51 11.80
N ALA A 335 14.69 -9.52 11.97
CA ALA A 335 15.06 -8.19 12.44
C ALA A 335 13.85 -7.45 13.08
N CYS A 336 14.14 -6.37 13.82
CA CYS A 336 13.11 -5.49 14.40
C CYS A 336 13.49 -4.02 14.27
N VAL A 337 12.53 -3.17 13.82
CA VAL A 337 12.69 -1.72 13.77
C VAL A 337 11.72 -1.07 14.76
N LEU A 338 12.23 -0.17 15.61
CA LEU A 338 11.46 0.53 16.64
C LEU A 338 11.50 2.04 16.38
N SER A 339 10.40 2.57 15.84
CA SER A 339 10.25 3.98 15.49
C SER A 339 9.50 4.75 16.58
N GLY A 340 10.01 5.93 16.95
CA GLY A 340 9.36 6.81 17.93
C GLY A 340 9.11 6.16 19.30
N THR A 341 9.99 5.23 19.72
CA THR A 341 9.86 4.55 21.01
C THR A 341 10.27 5.46 22.17
N GLY A 342 9.79 5.18 23.36
CA GLY A 342 10.14 5.88 24.59
C GLY A 342 10.67 4.95 25.69
N ASN A 343 11.11 5.54 26.79
CA ASN A 343 11.63 4.78 27.95
C ASN A 343 11.14 5.40 29.27
N VAL A 344 9.80 5.48 29.43
CA VAL A 344 9.18 6.02 30.65
C VAL A 344 9.43 5.08 31.82
N PRO A 345 9.92 5.55 32.99
CA PRO A 345 10.17 4.70 34.15
C PRO A 345 8.97 3.83 34.54
N ALA A 346 9.21 2.55 34.79
CA ALA A 346 8.16 1.54 35.06
C ALA A 346 7.24 1.92 36.24
N ASN A 347 7.77 2.58 37.27
CA ASN A 347 6.97 3.02 38.43
C ASN A 347 5.93 4.07 38.06
N LEU A 348 6.22 4.98 37.11
CA LEU A 348 5.26 5.99 36.64
C LEU A 348 4.16 5.31 35.83
N SER A 349 4.51 4.38 34.93
CA SER A 349 3.53 3.62 34.16
C SER A 349 2.64 2.75 35.07
N LYS A 350 3.21 2.10 36.08
CA LYS A 350 2.45 1.31 37.08
C LYS A 350 1.50 2.18 37.91
N MET A 351 1.93 3.38 38.31
CA MET A 351 1.09 4.32 39.03
C MET A 351 -0.08 4.82 38.16
N GLY A 352 0.19 5.19 36.91
CA GLY A 352 -0.84 5.56 35.94
C GLY A 352 -1.83 4.42 35.68
N ASN A 353 -1.33 3.18 35.55
CA ASN A 353 -2.18 1.98 35.37
C ASN A 353 -3.09 1.76 36.58
N SER A 354 -2.57 1.91 37.81
CA SER A 354 -3.37 1.79 39.03
C SER A 354 -4.48 2.84 39.09
N LEU A 355 -4.19 4.08 38.68
CA LEU A 355 -5.19 5.13 38.57
C LEU A 355 -6.25 4.80 37.48
N ALA A 356 -5.84 4.30 36.31
CA ALA A 356 -6.75 3.88 35.26
C ALA A 356 -7.71 2.80 35.75
N ARG A 357 -7.18 1.76 36.40
CA ARG A 357 -7.97 0.67 36.98
C ARG A 357 -8.92 1.14 38.10
N PHE A 358 -8.50 2.09 38.93
CA PHE A 358 -9.35 2.69 39.94
C PHE A 358 -10.50 3.47 39.30
N ILE A 359 -10.22 4.31 38.27
CA ILE A 359 -11.28 5.02 37.55
C ILE A 359 -12.22 4.04 36.87
N ALA A 360 -11.70 2.97 36.26
CA ALA A 360 -12.51 1.92 35.60
C ALA A 360 -13.44 1.22 36.59
N SER A 361 -13.03 1.02 37.86
CA SER A 361 -13.87 0.38 38.87
C SER A 361 -15.11 1.23 39.25
N ILE A 362 -15.05 2.57 39.05
CA ILE A 362 -16.12 3.51 39.37
C ILE A 362 -16.94 3.89 38.14
N LYS A 363 -16.28 4.11 36.99
CA LYS A 363 -16.88 4.67 35.77
C LYS A 363 -17.05 3.65 34.63
N GLY A 364 -16.49 2.46 34.80
CA GLY A 364 -16.42 1.43 33.72
C GLY A 364 -15.19 1.60 32.83
N GLU A 365 -14.80 0.51 32.19
CA GLU A 365 -13.58 0.46 31.35
C GLU A 365 -13.66 1.30 30.07
N ARG A 366 -14.85 1.61 29.59
CA ARG A 366 -15.10 2.45 28.40
C ARG A 366 -15.08 3.96 28.69
N TYR A 367 -14.97 4.36 29.95
CA TYR A 367 -14.91 5.79 30.32
C TYR A 367 -13.66 6.45 29.74
N ARG A 368 -13.80 7.64 29.14
CA ARG A 368 -12.71 8.46 28.59
C ARG A 368 -12.30 9.50 29.60
N SER A 369 -11.09 9.38 30.17
CA SER A 369 -10.60 10.21 31.26
C SER A 369 -9.61 11.27 30.77
N LYS A 370 -10.06 12.52 30.70
CA LYS A 370 -9.16 13.67 30.42
C LYS A 370 -7.99 13.79 31.42
N LEU A 371 -8.16 13.29 32.66
CA LEU A 371 -7.09 13.29 33.66
C LEU A 371 -5.93 12.40 33.22
N ILE A 372 -6.22 11.15 32.80
CA ILE A 372 -5.19 10.22 32.35
C ILE A 372 -4.58 10.69 31.02
N ASP A 373 -5.40 11.16 30.08
CA ASP A 373 -4.96 11.70 28.80
C ASP A 373 -3.95 12.83 28.97
N ASN A 374 -4.25 13.81 29.83
CA ASN A 374 -3.36 14.93 30.13
C ASN A 374 -2.08 14.55 30.91
N MET A 375 -2.00 13.35 31.44
CA MET A 375 -0.76 12.80 32.04
C MET A 375 0.17 12.14 31.02
N GLY A 376 -0.32 11.87 29.80
CA GLY A 376 0.39 11.22 28.70
C GLY A 376 0.26 12.00 27.40
N ALA A 377 -0.39 11.42 26.40
CA ALA A 377 -0.48 11.93 25.04
C ALA A 377 -1.00 13.38 24.94
N GLY A 378 -2.00 13.73 25.73
CA GLY A 378 -2.56 15.09 25.79
C GLY A 378 -1.60 16.17 26.35
N ALA A 379 -0.42 15.78 26.85
CA ALA A 379 0.59 16.72 27.34
C ALA A 379 1.73 16.98 26.35
N TYR A 380 1.91 16.14 25.31
CA TYR A 380 3.07 16.24 24.40
C TYR A 380 3.12 17.55 23.63
N GLY A 381 1.97 18.07 23.17
CA GLY A 381 1.91 19.36 22.49
C GLY A 381 2.46 20.55 23.29
N LYS A 382 2.43 20.48 24.65
CA LYS A 382 2.99 21.51 25.52
C LYS A 382 4.52 21.57 25.53
N LYS A 383 5.17 20.53 25.02
CA LYS A 383 6.64 20.47 24.91
C LYS A 383 7.15 21.11 23.61
N ILE A 384 6.25 21.46 22.69
CA ILE A 384 6.61 22.06 21.40
C ILE A 384 6.49 23.59 21.52
N GLU A 385 7.61 24.28 21.30
CA GLU A 385 7.63 25.73 21.29
C GLU A 385 6.84 26.28 20.08
N ASN A 386 6.03 27.29 20.30
CA ASN A 386 5.19 27.93 19.27
C ASN A 386 4.28 26.96 18.50
N ALA A 387 3.79 25.91 19.19
CA ALA A 387 2.87 24.96 18.59
C ALA A 387 1.61 25.65 18.05
N ARG A 388 1.25 25.40 16.80
CA ARG A 388 0.05 25.89 16.12
C ARG A 388 -1.20 25.16 16.63
N THR A 389 -1.04 23.86 16.89
CA THR A 389 -2.07 22.95 17.39
C THR A 389 -1.54 22.10 18.55
N PRO A 390 -2.40 21.50 19.38
CA PRO A 390 -1.97 20.53 20.41
C PRO A 390 -1.28 19.28 19.86
N LEU A 391 -1.38 19.03 18.54
CA LEU A 391 -0.87 17.84 17.85
C LEU A 391 0.38 18.13 17.01
N ASP A 392 0.91 19.33 17.00
CA ASP A 392 2.13 19.66 16.25
C ASP A 392 3.36 18.85 16.68
N TRP A 393 3.29 18.13 17.80
CA TRP A 393 4.34 17.20 18.22
C TRP A 393 4.47 15.96 17.31
N LEU A 394 3.46 15.69 16.46
CA LEU A 394 3.47 14.57 15.52
C LEU A 394 4.46 14.79 14.37
N SER A 395 4.43 15.96 13.74
CA SER A 395 5.27 16.29 12.61
C SER A 395 5.59 17.78 12.55
N THR A 396 6.70 18.14 11.89
CA THR A 396 7.02 19.53 11.54
C THR A 396 6.24 20.01 10.33
N ASP A 397 5.65 19.09 9.56
CA ASP A 397 4.82 19.41 8.42
C ASP A 397 3.38 19.74 8.85
N PRO A 398 2.91 21.00 8.67
CA PRO A 398 1.55 21.38 9.00
C PRO A 398 0.48 20.59 8.24
N GLU A 399 0.75 20.18 6.99
CA GLU A 399 -0.20 19.44 6.15
C GLU A 399 -0.46 18.04 6.73
N VAL A 400 0.57 17.38 7.22
CA VAL A 400 0.46 16.07 7.90
C VAL A 400 -0.36 16.19 9.19
N VAL A 401 -0.11 17.24 9.99
CA VAL A 401 -0.84 17.49 11.24
C VAL A 401 -2.31 17.82 10.95
N ASP A 402 -2.58 18.66 9.95
CA ASP A 402 -3.94 19.06 9.58
C ASP A 402 -4.74 17.88 9.01
N ALA A 403 -4.11 17.02 8.19
CA ALA A 403 -4.72 15.78 7.71
C ALA A 403 -5.06 14.82 8.87
N TYR A 404 -4.16 14.66 9.85
CA TYR A 404 -4.43 13.86 11.05
C TYR A 404 -5.60 14.41 11.88
N ILE A 405 -5.70 15.73 12.01
CA ILE A 405 -6.81 16.39 12.75
C ILE A 405 -8.15 16.24 12.03
N ALA A 406 -8.12 16.25 10.70
CA ALA A 406 -9.32 16.15 9.85
C ALA A 406 -9.86 14.73 9.73
N ASP A 407 -9.07 13.71 10.07
CA ASP A 407 -9.42 12.30 9.93
C ASP A 407 -10.16 11.79 11.20
N ASP A 408 -11.42 11.39 11.04
CA ASP A 408 -12.25 10.87 12.12
C ASP A 408 -11.71 9.56 12.74
N LYS A 409 -10.83 8.82 12.01
CA LYS A 409 -10.15 7.61 12.49
C LYS A 409 -8.85 7.93 13.25
N CYS A 410 -8.51 9.21 13.44
CA CYS A 410 -7.29 9.68 14.12
C CYS A 410 -7.59 10.55 15.32
N GLY A 411 -6.62 10.73 16.21
CA GLY A 411 -6.65 11.72 17.29
C GLY A 411 -7.68 11.49 18.39
N PHE A 412 -8.33 10.36 18.43
CA PHE A 412 -9.34 10.05 19.45
C PHE A 412 -8.71 9.74 20.81
N MET A 413 -9.38 10.16 21.87
CA MET A 413 -8.99 9.85 23.24
C MET A 413 -9.25 8.39 23.58
N PHE A 414 -8.29 7.70 24.14
CA PHE A 414 -8.45 6.33 24.62
C PHE A 414 -9.46 6.22 25.78
N THR A 415 -10.10 5.08 25.88
CA THR A 415 -10.81 4.67 27.09
C THR A 415 -9.83 4.36 28.22
N VAL A 416 -10.29 4.30 29.45
CA VAL A 416 -9.41 3.89 30.57
C VAL A 416 -8.92 2.45 30.42
N GLY A 417 -9.65 1.57 29.70
CA GLY A 417 -9.19 0.25 29.31
C GLY A 417 -8.01 0.32 28.33
N GLY A 418 -8.12 1.18 27.30
CA GLY A 418 -7.04 1.44 26.34
C GLY A 418 -5.78 2.00 27.01
N TYR A 419 -5.93 3.02 27.88
CA TYR A 419 -4.81 3.55 28.65
C TYR A 419 -4.19 2.52 29.59
N ALA A 420 -4.98 1.67 30.25
CA ALA A 420 -4.46 0.61 31.08
C ALA A 420 -3.60 -0.38 30.28
N THR A 421 -4.03 -0.71 29.07
CA THR A 421 -3.26 -1.56 28.14
C THR A 421 -1.94 -0.91 27.74
N LEU A 422 -1.94 0.36 27.33
CA LEU A 422 -0.73 1.11 26.99
C LEU A 422 0.24 1.20 28.18
N LEU A 423 -0.29 1.49 29.39
CA LEU A 423 0.52 1.60 30.60
C LEU A 423 1.06 0.25 31.08
N ASP A 424 0.35 -0.87 30.85
CA ASP A 424 0.87 -2.21 31.08
C ASP A 424 2.02 -2.56 30.13
N LEU A 425 1.94 -2.14 28.83
CA LEU A 425 3.02 -2.31 27.86
C LEU A 425 4.25 -1.48 28.24
N THR A 426 4.08 -0.17 28.47
CA THR A 426 5.20 0.71 28.82
C THR A 426 5.87 0.32 30.14
N ALA A 427 5.11 -0.18 31.12
CA ALA A 427 5.68 -0.69 32.37
C ALA A 427 6.49 -1.99 32.20
N GLU A 428 6.12 -2.84 31.23
CA GLU A 428 6.83 -4.11 30.94
C GLU A 428 8.13 -3.87 30.19
N VAL A 429 8.07 -3.14 29.07
CA VAL A 429 9.15 -3.09 28.08
C VAL A 429 10.38 -2.29 28.54
N VAL A 430 10.27 -1.51 29.60
CA VAL A 430 11.40 -0.76 30.16
C VAL A 430 12.13 -1.51 31.27
N THR A 431 11.78 -2.77 31.53
CA THR A 431 12.40 -3.58 32.58
C THR A 431 13.54 -4.43 32.02
N PRO A 432 14.63 -4.64 32.83
CA PRO A 432 15.68 -5.56 32.43
C PRO A 432 15.17 -6.97 32.13
N GLU A 433 14.22 -7.46 32.93
CA GLU A 433 13.64 -8.80 32.77
C GLU A 433 12.90 -8.96 31.40
N CYS A 434 12.35 -7.89 30.85
CA CYS A 434 11.77 -7.92 29.50
C CYS A 434 12.87 -7.97 28.44
N ALA A 435 13.90 -7.12 28.57
CA ALA A 435 15.02 -7.07 27.64
C ALA A 435 15.85 -8.36 27.63
N GLU A 436 16.00 -9.02 28.80
CA GLU A 436 16.71 -10.31 28.93
C GLU A 436 16.06 -11.44 28.14
N ARG A 437 14.75 -11.39 27.90
CA ARG A 437 14.01 -12.38 27.08
C ARG A 437 14.17 -12.19 25.58
N VAL A 438 14.67 -11.05 25.13
CA VAL A 438 14.90 -10.78 23.69
C VAL A 438 16.04 -11.69 23.20
N PRO A 439 15.90 -12.38 22.06
CA PRO A 439 16.98 -13.16 21.45
C PRO A 439 18.22 -12.28 21.23
N LYS A 440 19.40 -12.84 21.54
CA LYS A 440 20.63 -12.03 21.56
C LYS A 440 21.19 -11.77 20.16
N ASP A 441 20.82 -12.59 19.23
CA ASP A 441 21.17 -12.54 17.82
C ASP A 441 20.17 -11.74 16.96
N LEU A 442 18.99 -11.37 17.49
CA LEU A 442 18.01 -10.54 16.77
C LEU A 442 18.54 -9.11 16.56
N PRO A 443 18.79 -8.66 15.33
CA PRO A 443 19.15 -7.28 15.04
C PRO A 443 17.99 -6.32 15.33
N ILE A 444 18.30 -5.19 15.99
CA ILE A 444 17.29 -4.19 16.36
C ILE A 444 17.76 -2.79 15.95
N PHE A 445 16.91 -2.07 15.22
CA PHE A 445 17.16 -0.70 14.83
C PHE A 445 16.16 0.25 15.49
N LEU A 446 16.66 1.23 16.26
CA LEU A 446 15.84 2.26 16.87
C LEU A 446 15.98 3.56 16.10
N VAL A 447 14.85 4.17 15.70
CA VAL A 447 14.80 5.41 14.93
C VAL A 447 13.81 6.41 15.53
N ALA A 448 14.17 7.69 15.57
CA ALA A 448 13.27 8.76 16.06
C ALA A 448 13.75 10.14 15.60
N GLY A 449 12.89 11.16 15.72
CA GLY A 449 13.27 12.56 15.57
C GLY A 449 13.87 13.13 16.86
N ASP A 450 14.77 14.13 16.75
CA ASP A 450 15.33 14.85 17.90
C ASP A 450 14.31 15.83 18.55
N GLY A 451 13.20 16.10 17.86
CA GLY A 451 12.06 16.87 18.35
C GLY A 451 10.89 16.03 18.86
N ASP A 452 11.06 14.70 19.00
CA ASP A 452 10.01 13.78 19.46
C ASP A 452 9.86 13.78 20.99
N PRO A 453 8.73 14.31 21.55
CA PRO A 453 8.51 14.34 23.00
C PRO A 453 8.19 12.96 23.62
N VAL A 454 7.80 11.94 22.82
CA VAL A 454 7.55 10.57 23.27
C VAL A 454 8.88 9.90 23.62
N GLY A 455 9.87 10.08 22.76
CA GLY A 455 11.23 9.61 22.94
C GLY A 455 12.11 10.52 23.82
N ASP A 456 11.52 11.49 24.54
CA ASP A 456 12.23 12.49 25.34
C ASP A 456 13.35 13.19 24.55
N MET A 457 12.97 13.70 23.35
CA MET A 457 13.88 14.36 22.40
C MET A 457 15.11 13.48 22.03
N GLY A 458 14.88 12.18 21.89
CA GLY A 458 15.88 11.17 21.53
C GLY A 458 16.57 10.49 22.71
N GLU A 459 16.58 11.06 23.92
CA GLU A 459 17.26 10.47 25.08
C GLU A 459 16.59 9.17 25.57
N GLY A 460 15.26 9.12 25.56
CA GLY A 460 14.49 7.91 25.87
C GLY A 460 14.72 6.79 24.87
N VAL A 461 14.94 7.13 23.59
CA VAL A 461 15.27 6.14 22.54
C VAL A 461 16.67 5.56 22.76
N LYS A 462 17.66 6.40 23.06
CA LYS A 462 19.03 5.96 23.42
C LYS A 462 19.02 5.09 24.67
N ALA A 463 18.23 5.45 25.69
CA ALA A 463 18.08 4.64 26.90
C ALA A 463 17.44 3.27 26.62
N ALA A 464 16.47 3.19 25.69
CA ALA A 464 15.89 1.92 25.26
C ALA A 464 16.92 1.05 24.51
N ALA A 465 17.75 1.65 23.66
CA ALA A 465 18.83 0.96 22.96
C ALA A 465 19.87 0.42 23.96
N GLU A 466 20.25 1.23 24.96
CA GLU A 466 21.21 0.80 25.99
C GLU A 466 20.65 -0.32 26.86
N LEU A 467 19.37 -0.31 27.18
CA LEU A 467 18.71 -1.39 27.90
C LEU A 467 18.83 -2.73 27.15
N LEU A 468 18.63 -2.73 25.84
CA LEU A 468 18.75 -3.93 24.99
C LEU A 468 20.23 -4.40 24.89
N ARG A 469 21.18 -3.47 24.72
CA ARG A 469 22.61 -3.77 24.71
C ARG A 469 23.05 -4.37 26.05
N SER A 470 22.63 -3.76 27.17
CA SER A 470 22.93 -4.23 28.52
C SER A 470 22.35 -5.62 28.80
N ALA A 471 21.25 -5.97 28.14
CA ALA A 471 20.66 -7.31 28.20
C ALA A 471 21.39 -8.34 27.31
N GLY A 472 22.42 -7.92 26.55
CA GLY A 472 23.26 -8.78 25.72
C GLY A 472 22.80 -8.93 24.26
N VAL A 473 21.86 -8.12 23.76
CA VAL A 473 21.52 -8.09 22.33
C VAL A 473 22.74 -7.58 21.53
N GLN A 474 23.16 -8.35 20.53
CA GLN A 474 24.46 -8.13 19.87
C GLN A 474 24.44 -6.97 18.90
N THR A 475 23.38 -6.84 18.11
CA THR A 475 23.21 -5.79 17.10
C THR A 475 22.06 -4.88 17.54
N VAL A 476 22.38 -3.68 18.01
CA VAL A 476 21.41 -2.65 18.39
C VAL A 476 21.88 -1.31 17.84
N ASP A 477 21.30 -0.89 16.74
CA ASP A 477 21.58 0.39 16.11
C ASP A 477 20.57 1.46 16.53
N CYS A 478 21.00 2.72 16.54
CA CYS A 478 20.15 3.84 16.92
C CYS A 478 20.49 5.05 16.07
N LYS A 479 19.48 5.60 15.36
CA LYS A 479 19.60 6.81 14.55
C LYS A 479 18.55 7.85 14.96
N ILE A 480 19.02 9.06 15.28
CA ILE A 480 18.17 10.20 15.61
C ILE A 480 18.23 11.20 14.45
N TYR A 481 17.07 11.50 13.85
CA TYR A 481 16.93 12.42 12.74
C TYR A 481 16.79 13.86 13.24
N SER A 482 17.69 14.73 12.80
CA SER A 482 17.66 16.12 13.24
C SER A 482 16.55 16.91 12.58
N GLY A 483 15.82 17.69 13.37
CA GLY A 483 14.73 18.54 12.93
C GLY A 483 13.42 17.79 12.65
N MET A 484 13.34 16.49 12.92
CA MET A 484 12.12 15.70 12.81
C MET A 484 11.46 15.52 14.17
N ARG A 485 10.14 15.32 14.17
CA ARG A 485 9.33 15.04 15.36
C ARG A 485 8.97 13.55 15.44
N HIS A 486 7.77 13.24 15.92
CA HIS A 486 7.37 11.87 16.27
C HIS A 486 7.17 10.95 15.05
N GLU A 487 6.42 11.41 14.06
CA GLU A 487 6.09 10.62 12.86
C GLU A 487 7.14 10.80 11.76
N ILE A 488 8.36 10.32 11.98
CA ILE A 488 9.49 10.49 11.04
C ILE A 488 9.19 9.97 9.62
N HIS A 489 8.27 8.98 9.49
CA HIS A 489 7.82 8.43 8.23
C HIS A 489 6.79 9.31 7.50
N ASN A 490 6.31 10.38 8.14
CA ASN A 490 5.42 11.39 7.57
C ASN A 490 6.04 12.81 7.58
N GLU A 491 7.31 12.93 7.92
CA GLU A 491 8.01 14.21 7.95
C GLU A 491 8.47 14.66 6.55
N LYS A 492 8.80 15.96 6.43
CA LYS A 492 9.57 16.47 5.28
C LYS A 492 10.92 15.78 5.23
N GLY A 493 11.25 15.18 4.09
CA GLY A 493 12.47 14.37 3.94
C GLY A 493 12.30 12.92 4.41
N LYS A 494 11.07 12.43 4.51
CA LYS A 494 10.72 11.04 4.85
C LYS A 494 11.40 10.01 3.95
N GLU A 495 11.74 10.38 2.72
CA GLU A 495 12.42 9.52 1.75
C GLU A 495 13.77 9.02 2.28
N GLN A 496 14.51 9.89 3.02
CA GLN A 496 15.76 9.48 3.66
C GLN A 496 15.50 8.48 4.81
N VAL A 497 14.41 8.66 5.55
CA VAL A 497 14.01 7.71 6.62
C VAL A 497 13.65 6.36 6.02
N TYR A 498 12.91 6.37 4.92
CA TYR A 498 12.51 5.17 4.19
C TYR A 498 13.72 4.40 3.67
N ASP A 499 14.67 5.12 3.03
CA ASP A 499 15.87 4.52 2.47
C ASP A 499 16.79 3.94 3.56
N ASP A 500 16.99 4.68 4.64
CA ASP A 500 17.79 4.21 5.79
C ASP A 500 17.21 2.94 6.41
N ILE A 501 15.89 2.87 6.60
CA ILE A 501 15.22 1.71 7.19
C ILE A 501 15.30 0.52 6.23
N ALA A 502 14.99 0.73 4.94
CA ALA A 502 15.04 -0.33 3.94
C ALA A 502 16.46 -0.89 3.77
N THR A 503 17.46 0.00 3.69
CA THR A 503 18.87 -0.40 3.56
C THR A 503 19.35 -1.16 4.80
N TRP A 504 19.02 -0.68 6.01
CA TRP A 504 19.38 -1.38 7.23
C TRP A 504 18.74 -2.78 7.30
N ILE A 505 17.48 -2.92 6.91
CA ILE A 505 16.82 -4.23 6.82
C ILE A 505 17.55 -5.13 5.81
N GLU A 506 17.84 -4.64 4.60
CA GLU A 506 18.57 -5.40 3.57
C GLU A 506 19.92 -5.92 4.06
N GLU A 507 20.64 -5.15 4.87
CA GLU A 507 21.94 -5.54 5.44
C GLU A 507 21.85 -6.60 6.56
N HIS A 508 20.66 -6.86 7.12
CA HIS A 508 20.50 -7.70 8.31
C HIS A 508 19.59 -8.93 8.11
N VAL A 509 18.96 -9.08 6.92
CA VAL A 509 18.05 -10.21 6.61
C VAL A 509 18.57 -11.14 5.51
N GLU A 510 19.87 -11.10 5.20
CA GLU A 510 20.54 -11.99 4.23
C GLU A 510 20.65 -13.46 4.72
#